data_f847b41b4ee73fbd4062003668c4ffb3
#
_entry.id   f847b41b4ee73fbd4062003668c4ffb3
#
_cell.length_a   1.000
_cell.length_b   1.000
_cell.length_c   1.000
_cell.angle_alpha   90.00
_cell.angle_beta   90.00
_cell.angle_gamma   90.00
#
_symmetry.space_group_name_H-M   'P 1'
#
loop_
_entity.id
_entity.type
_entity.pdbx_description
1 polymer ?
#
loop_
_entity_poly.entity_id
_entity_poly.type
_entity_poly.pdbx_seq_one_letter_code
_entity_poly.pdbx_strand_id
1 'polypeptide(L)'
;MGNIIRAEVSENNPYWIEKHRYYELKHFCLQYPTWKRNYVSLDGLSSRSANYVAVIANSTVCDPTAKIGMLKSYFSKRMDMIEKTAERTDTELAEYILKGVTEGWSYDIIKA
;
A
#
# COMPACT_ATOMS: atom_id res chain seq x y z
N MET A 1 19.31 -1.46 12.76
CA MET A 1 18.57 -0.58 13.66
C MET A 1 17.11 -0.96 13.80
N GLY A 2 16.42 -1.27 12.73
CA GLY A 2 15.06 -1.78 12.82
C GLY A 2 14.93 -3.05 13.67
N ASN A 3 15.98 -3.85 13.70
CA ASN A 3 15.97 -5.08 14.47
C ASN A 3 15.99 -4.82 15.98
N ILE A 4 16.63 -3.73 16.40
CA ILE A 4 16.70 -3.38 17.81
C ILE A 4 15.31 -3.02 18.33
N ILE A 5 14.57 -2.23 17.56
CA ILE A 5 13.21 -1.84 17.93
C ILE A 5 12.31 -3.07 18.05
N ARG A 6 12.43 -4.00 17.11
CA ARG A 6 11.64 -5.23 17.13
C ARG A 6 11.99 -6.12 18.32
N ALA A 7 13.27 -6.18 18.67
CA ALA A 7 13.70 -7.01 19.79
C ALA A 7 13.14 -6.53 21.12
N GLU A 8 12.81 -5.25 21.21
CA GLU A 8 12.23 -4.69 22.43
C GLU A 8 10.74 -5.01 22.56
N VAL A 9 10.09 -5.37 21.46
CA VAL A 9 8.67 -5.72 21.48
C VAL A 9 8.56 -7.21 21.81
N SER A 10 8.25 -7.51 23.05
CA SER A 10 8.10 -8.89 23.53
C SER A 10 6.65 -9.34 23.51
N GLU A 11 6.45 -10.64 23.72
CA GLU A 11 5.11 -11.21 23.80
C GLU A 11 4.24 -10.59 24.88
N ASN A 12 4.85 -9.96 25.87
CA ASN A 12 4.12 -9.28 26.93
C ASN A 12 3.60 -7.91 26.51
N ASN A 13 4.06 -7.39 25.39
CA ASN A 13 3.62 -6.10 24.88
C ASN A 13 2.27 -6.26 24.17
N PRO A 14 1.25 -5.41 24.47
CA PRO A 14 -0.05 -5.53 23.82
C PRO A 14 -0.01 -5.30 22.31
N TYR A 15 1.05 -4.70 21.80
CA TYR A 15 1.21 -4.46 20.37
C TYR A 15 2.10 -5.50 19.70
N TRP A 16 2.48 -6.54 20.44
CA TRP A 16 3.32 -7.59 19.89
C TRP A 16 2.58 -8.37 18.80
N ILE A 17 3.31 -8.64 17.73
CA ILE A 17 2.83 -9.53 16.68
C ILE A 17 3.91 -10.55 16.34
N GLU A 18 3.48 -11.71 15.94
CA GLU A 18 4.37 -12.79 15.57
C GLU A 18 5.24 -12.38 14.37
N LYS A 19 6.48 -12.86 14.34
CA LYS A 19 7.50 -12.45 13.36
C LYS A 19 7.01 -12.57 11.91
N HIS A 20 6.42 -13.69 11.57
CA HIS A 20 5.99 -13.93 10.19
C HIS A 20 4.83 -13.01 9.83
N ARG A 21 3.93 -12.76 10.77
CA ARG A 21 2.83 -11.81 10.56
C ARG A 21 3.37 -10.37 10.38
N TYR A 22 4.40 -10.03 11.13
CA TYR A 22 5.04 -8.73 10.99
C TYR A 22 5.58 -8.53 9.58
N TYR A 23 6.30 -9.52 9.06
CA TYR A 23 6.85 -9.42 7.71
C TYR A 23 5.76 -9.41 6.64
N GLU A 24 4.71 -10.18 6.85
CA GLU A 24 3.57 -10.19 5.95
C GLU A 24 2.97 -8.79 5.82
N LEU A 25 2.72 -8.13 6.96
CA LEU A 25 2.16 -6.79 6.99
C LEU A 25 3.14 -5.76 6.45
N LYS A 26 4.42 -5.91 6.77
CA LYS A 26 5.46 -5.02 6.26
C LYS A 26 5.50 -5.05 4.74
N HIS A 27 5.53 -6.23 4.16
CA HIS A 27 5.60 -6.38 2.72
C HIS A 27 4.30 -5.93 2.05
N PHE A 28 3.18 -6.12 2.70
CA PHE A 28 1.90 -5.60 2.21
C PHE A 28 1.96 -4.07 2.09
N CYS A 29 2.42 -3.39 3.13
CA CYS A 29 2.50 -1.93 3.14
C CYS A 29 3.52 -1.39 2.12
N LEU A 30 4.61 -2.09 1.90
CA LEU A 30 5.64 -1.65 0.96
C LEU A 30 5.17 -1.70 -0.49
N GLN A 31 4.07 -2.34 -0.78
CA GLN A 31 3.49 -2.35 -2.12
C GLN A 31 2.69 -1.08 -2.43
N TYR A 32 2.42 -0.27 -1.43
CA TYR A 32 1.59 0.94 -1.59
C TYR A 32 2.06 1.87 -2.72
N PRO A 33 3.35 2.22 -2.82
CA PRO A 33 3.80 3.08 -3.92
C PRO A 33 3.53 2.47 -5.30
N THR A 34 3.66 1.15 -5.42
CA THR A 34 3.36 0.46 -6.67
C THR A 34 1.87 0.52 -7.00
N TRP A 35 1.01 0.30 -6.03
CA TRP A 35 -0.43 0.42 -6.21
C TRP A 35 -0.83 1.82 -6.64
N LYS A 36 -0.21 2.82 -6.02
CA LYS A 36 -0.49 4.21 -6.33
C LYS A 36 -0.11 4.56 -7.77
N ARG A 37 1.06 4.12 -8.20
CA ARG A 37 1.49 4.34 -9.59
C ARG A 37 0.56 3.65 -10.58
N ASN A 38 0.18 2.42 -10.28
CA ASN A 38 -0.71 1.66 -11.15
C ASN A 38 -2.09 2.29 -11.23
N TYR A 39 -2.61 2.76 -10.10
CA TYR A 39 -3.90 3.43 -10.06
C TYR A 39 -3.89 4.69 -10.93
N VAL A 40 -2.85 5.51 -10.79
CA VAL A 40 -2.71 6.75 -11.57
C VAL A 40 -2.58 6.43 -13.06
N SER A 41 -1.84 5.37 -13.41
CA SER A 41 -1.72 4.94 -14.81
C SER A 41 -3.07 4.54 -15.40
N LEU A 42 -3.86 3.79 -14.64
CA LEU A 42 -5.18 3.36 -15.10
C LEU A 42 -6.13 4.54 -15.27
N ASP A 43 -6.01 5.54 -14.41
CA ASP A 43 -6.79 6.76 -14.50
C ASP A 43 -6.48 7.50 -15.80
N GLY A 44 -5.20 7.59 -16.16
CA GLY A 44 -4.78 8.18 -17.41
C GLY A 44 -5.23 7.40 -18.64
N LEU A 45 -5.36 6.09 -18.50
CA LEU A 45 -5.74 5.21 -19.62
C LEU A 45 -7.19 5.38 -20.07
N SER A 46 -8.06 5.84 -19.20
CA SER A 46 -9.45 6.05 -19.58
C SER A 46 -9.59 7.08 -20.69
N SER A 47 -8.58 7.92 -20.89
CA SER A 47 -8.56 8.93 -21.95
C SER A 47 -7.42 8.71 -22.94
N ARG A 48 -6.71 7.59 -22.84
CA ARG A 48 -5.51 7.34 -23.63
C ARG A 48 -5.55 6.01 -24.35
N SER A 49 -4.53 5.73 -24.96
CA SER A 49 -3.96 4.52 -25.48
C SER A 49 -4.87 3.29 -25.51
N ALA A 50 -5.58 3.15 -26.62
CA ALA A 50 -6.34 1.94 -26.90
C ALA A 50 -5.44 0.70 -26.87
N ASN A 51 -4.15 0.85 -27.22
CA ASN A 51 -3.21 -0.27 -27.23
C ASN A 51 -2.98 -0.84 -25.84
N TYR A 52 -2.80 0.03 -24.85
CA TYR A 52 -2.59 -0.43 -23.49
C TYR A 52 -3.84 -1.11 -22.94
N VAL A 53 -5.00 -0.53 -23.22
CA VAL A 53 -6.28 -1.12 -22.83
C VAL A 53 -6.44 -2.50 -23.47
N ALA A 54 -6.04 -2.63 -24.73
CA ALA A 54 -6.10 -3.91 -25.43
C ALA A 54 -5.19 -4.96 -24.80
N VAL A 55 -4.00 -4.56 -24.36
CA VAL A 55 -3.09 -5.47 -23.66
C VAL A 55 -3.70 -5.98 -22.36
N ILE A 56 -4.34 -5.11 -21.61
CA ILE A 56 -5.02 -5.49 -20.38
C ILE A 56 -6.19 -6.43 -20.69
N ALA A 57 -6.96 -6.10 -21.71
CA ALA A 57 -8.15 -6.87 -22.09
C ALA A 57 -7.82 -8.24 -22.67
N ASN A 58 -6.66 -8.38 -23.31
CA ASN A 58 -6.26 -9.64 -23.93
C ASN A 58 -6.05 -10.78 -22.97
N SER A 59 -5.89 -10.49 -21.69
CA SER A 59 -5.72 -11.54 -20.69
C SER A 59 -7.02 -12.23 -20.31
N THR A 60 -8.16 -11.63 -20.67
CA THR A 60 -9.49 -12.19 -20.40
C THR A 60 -10.46 -11.70 -21.47
N VAL A 61 -11.62 -12.37 -21.56
CA VAL A 61 -12.68 -12.00 -22.49
C VAL A 61 -13.58 -10.93 -21.88
N CYS A 62 -13.03 -10.00 -21.15
CA CYS A 62 -13.81 -9.00 -20.45
C CYS A 62 -13.83 -7.67 -21.18
N ASP A 63 -14.91 -6.92 -20.94
CA ASP A 63 -15.00 -5.53 -21.33
C ASP A 63 -13.80 -4.76 -20.77
N PRO A 64 -12.99 -4.08 -21.60
CA PRO A 64 -11.83 -3.34 -21.12
C PRO A 64 -12.16 -2.30 -20.07
N THR A 65 -13.29 -1.61 -20.21
CA THR A 65 -13.72 -0.60 -19.23
C THR A 65 -14.01 -1.24 -17.89
N ALA A 66 -14.70 -2.36 -17.89
CA ALA A 66 -15.01 -3.09 -16.66
C ALA A 66 -13.74 -3.58 -15.99
N LYS A 67 -12.78 -4.08 -16.76
CA LYS A 67 -11.52 -4.56 -16.22
C LYS A 67 -10.70 -3.46 -15.58
N ILE A 68 -10.63 -2.29 -16.23
CA ILE A 68 -9.96 -1.13 -15.66
C ILE A 68 -10.60 -0.72 -14.34
N GLY A 69 -11.95 -0.70 -14.31
CA GLY A 69 -12.68 -0.39 -13.08
C GLY A 69 -12.38 -1.37 -11.95
N MET A 70 -12.29 -2.66 -12.28
CA MET A 70 -11.95 -3.67 -11.28
C MET A 70 -10.55 -3.50 -10.73
N LEU A 71 -9.57 -3.21 -11.59
CA LEU A 71 -8.21 -2.98 -11.17
C LEU A 71 -8.08 -1.72 -10.32
N LYS A 72 -8.75 -0.63 -10.72
CA LYS A 72 -8.76 0.59 -9.93
C LYS A 72 -9.34 0.34 -8.55
N SER A 73 -10.42 -0.40 -8.47
CA SER A 73 -11.03 -0.76 -7.20
C SER A 73 -10.08 -1.60 -6.35
N TYR A 74 -9.38 -2.56 -6.96
CA TYR A 74 -8.42 -3.39 -6.27
C TYR A 74 -7.32 -2.56 -5.61
N PHE A 75 -6.71 -1.64 -6.36
CA PHE A 75 -5.65 -0.81 -5.81
C PHE A 75 -6.18 0.19 -4.79
N SER A 76 -7.30 0.82 -5.09
CA SER A 76 -7.91 1.83 -4.22
C SER A 76 -8.26 1.26 -2.85
N LYS A 77 -8.86 0.07 -2.80
CA LYS A 77 -9.25 -0.54 -1.54
C LYS A 77 -8.05 -0.85 -0.65
N ARG A 78 -6.96 -1.30 -1.25
CA ARG A 78 -5.74 -1.61 -0.50
C ARG A 78 -5.06 -0.36 0.02
N MET A 79 -4.99 0.68 -0.81
CA MET A 79 -4.44 1.96 -0.37
C MET A 79 -5.28 2.56 0.76
N ASP A 80 -6.60 2.53 0.62
CA ASP A 80 -7.51 3.04 1.64
C ASP A 80 -7.33 2.30 2.97
N MET A 81 -7.15 1.00 2.92
CA MET A 81 -6.96 0.20 4.11
C MET A 81 -5.75 0.68 4.91
N ILE A 82 -4.63 0.93 4.23
CA ILE A 82 -3.41 1.41 4.87
C ILE A 82 -3.60 2.84 5.39
N GLU A 83 -4.16 3.71 4.56
CA GLU A 83 -4.36 5.12 4.92
C GLU A 83 -5.27 5.27 6.12
N LYS A 84 -6.38 4.55 6.14
CA LYS A 84 -7.33 4.61 7.25
C LYS A 84 -6.76 4.03 8.52
N THR A 85 -5.95 2.99 8.42
CA THR A 85 -5.29 2.41 9.59
C THR A 85 -4.30 3.39 10.19
N ALA A 86 -3.55 4.11 9.36
CA ALA A 86 -2.64 5.15 9.84
C ALA A 86 -3.42 6.26 10.57
N GLU A 87 -4.53 6.69 10.01
CA GLU A 87 -5.37 7.71 10.63
C GLU A 87 -5.93 7.26 11.98
N ARG A 88 -6.34 6.01 12.08
CA ARG A 88 -6.85 5.43 13.32
C ARG A 88 -5.78 5.30 14.39
N THR A 89 -4.54 5.10 13.97
CA THR A 89 -3.41 4.98 14.90
C THR A 89 -3.13 6.33 15.54
N ASP A 90 -2.99 7.38 14.75
CA ASP A 90 -2.79 8.74 15.25
C ASP A 90 -3.10 9.72 14.12
N THR A 91 -4.15 10.52 14.30
CA THR A 91 -4.61 11.44 13.26
C THR A 91 -3.56 12.49 12.90
N GLU A 92 -2.85 13.01 13.89
CA GLU A 92 -1.84 14.04 13.65
C GLU A 92 -0.59 13.48 12.97
N LEU A 93 -0.23 12.25 13.28
CA LEU A 93 0.98 11.62 12.77
C LEU A 93 0.71 10.67 11.60
N ALA A 94 -0.54 10.62 11.11
CA ALA A 94 -0.95 9.67 10.09
C ALA A 94 -0.05 9.73 8.84
N GLU A 95 0.29 10.94 8.40
CA GLU A 95 1.15 11.10 7.22
C GLU A 95 2.53 10.50 7.43
N TYR A 96 3.10 10.71 8.60
CA TYR A 96 4.42 10.17 8.91
C TYR A 96 4.39 8.66 9.08
N ILE A 97 3.34 8.14 9.70
CA ILE A 97 3.14 6.70 9.82
C ILE A 97 3.04 6.08 8.44
N LEU A 98 2.25 6.69 7.56
CA LEU A 98 2.07 6.21 6.20
C LEU A 98 3.40 6.13 5.47
N LYS A 99 4.21 7.19 5.51
CA LYS A 99 5.53 7.19 4.88
C LYS A 99 6.45 6.15 5.47
N GLY A 100 6.39 5.98 6.79
CA GLY A 100 7.22 4.98 7.45
C GLY A 100 6.93 3.57 7.00
N VAL A 101 5.66 3.20 6.92
CA VAL A 101 5.27 1.82 6.58
C VAL A 101 5.25 1.54 5.07
N THR A 102 5.05 2.56 4.25
CA THR A 102 4.93 2.36 2.80
C THR A 102 6.23 2.63 2.04
N GLU A 103 7.10 3.47 2.56
CA GLU A 103 8.35 3.83 1.91
C GLU A 103 9.58 3.38 2.69
N GLY A 104 9.37 2.78 3.85
CA GLY A 104 10.47 2.28 4.65
C GLY A 104 11.30 3.36 5.33
N TRP A 105 10.72 4.55 5.54
CA TRP A 105 11.45 5.63 6.19
C TRP A 105 11.70 5.31 7.66
N SER A 106 12.94 5.51 8.10
CA SER A 106 13.27 5.33 9.50
C SER A 106 12.73 6.48 10.34
N TYR A 107 12.59 6.23 11.63
CA TYR A 107 12.12 7.26 12.55
C TYR A 107 13.01 8.52 12.47
N ASP A 108 14.32 8.34 12.35
CA ASP A 108 15.24 9.46 12.28
C ASP A 108 15.00 10.36 11.06
N ILE A 109 14.64 9.76 9.94
CA ILE A 109 14.31 10.52 8.74
C ILE A 109 12.98 11.26 8.92
N ILE A 110 12.00 10.61 9.52
CA ILE A 110 10.67 11.18 9.68
C ILE A 110 10.69 12.37 10.63
N LYS A 111 11.42 12.26 11.74
CA LYS A 111 11.44 13.33 12.72
C LYS A 111 12.24 14.55 12.26
N ALA A 112 13.11 14.35 11.30
CA ALA A 112 13.85 15.45 10.71
C ALA A 112 12.97 16.26 9.75
#